data_df4ca82a86872c6daa1085e8afff2294
#
_entry.id   df4ca82a86872c6daa1085e8afff2294
#
_cell.length_a   1.000
_cell.length_b   1.000
_cell.length_c   1.000
_cell.angle_alpha   90.00
_cell.angle_beta   90.00
_cell.angle_gamma   90.00
#
_symmetry.space_group_name_H-M   'P 1'
#
loop_
_entity.id
_entity.type
_entity.pdbx_description
1 polymer ?
#
loop_
_entity_poly.entity_id
_entity_poly.type
_entity_poly.pdbx_seq_one_letter_code
_entity_poly.pdbx_strand_id
1 'polypeptide(L)'
;NKWGLFANVVGEVIETNEVIISHKSKIVAQIPTSALSDDTPVNFHHEINNPPDYLLRKWEWTENNLPEINELKIFSLKENMSFSYSKIILKLLSNPSIASKRWIYKQYDSQVQANTVFKPGESDAAVIRLREQNEKNKNKVFSGVAASVDCNSRWVFLDPFRGTIAAVAESARNVSCVG
;
A
#
# COMPACT_ATOMS: atom_id res chain seq x y z
N ASN A 1 16.12 -5.90 -34.67
CA ASN A 1 15.04 -6.66 -33.95
C ASN A 1 15.36 -8.16 -33.79
N LYS A 2 16.50 -8.48 -33.18
CA LYS A 2 16.94 -9.88 -32.94
C LYS A 2 15.92 -10.72 -32.17
N TRP A 3 15.08 -10.09 -31.36
CA TRP A 3 14.14 -10.74 -30.45
C TRP A 3 12.67 -10.53 -30.79
N GLY A 4 12.36 -9.89 -31.92
CA GLY A 4 10.98 -9.55 -32.29
C GLY A 4 10.28 -8.57 -31.36
N LEU A 5 11.04 -7.86 -30.49
CA LEU A 5 10.52 -6.90 -29.54
C LEU A 5 10.54 -5.48 -30.14
N PHE A 6 9.56 -4.68 -29.76
CA PHE A 6 9.55 -3.26 -30.10
C PHE A 6 10.53 -2.51 -29.17
N ALA A 7 11.35 -1.66 -29.79
CA ALA A 7 12.23 -0.75 -29.06
C ALA A 7 12.12 0.63 -29.69
N ASN A 8 11.80 1.61 -28.91
CA ASN A 8 11.70 2.99 -29.34
C ASN A 8 12.71 3.85 -28.57
N VAL A 9 13.30 4.82 -29.26
CA VAL A 9 14.09 5.87 -28.61
C VAL A 9 13.11 6.82 -27.91
N VAL A 10 13.22 6.92 -26.58
CA VAL A 10 12.35 7.77 -25.76
C VAL A 10 13.04 9.06 -25.32
N GLY A 11 14.34 9.18 -25.54
CA GLY A 11 15.14 10.34 -25.19
C GLY A 11 16.60 10.18 -25.57
N GLU A 12 17.36 11.21 -25.33
CA GLU A 12 18.80 11.28 -25.55
C GLU A 12 19.50 11.89 -24.34
N VAL A 13 20.75 11.59 -24.16
CA VAL A 13 21.59 12.22 -23.14
C VAL A 13 22.07 13.56 -23.68
N ILE A 14 21.82 14.61 -22.90
CA ILE A 14 22.19 15.99 -23.25
C ILE A 14 23.30 16.49 -22.31
N GLU A 15 24.06 17.48 -22.72
CA GLU A 15 25.19 18.02 -21.96
C GLU A 15 24.77 18.99 -20.85
N THR A 16 23.49 19.38 -20.79
CA THR A 16 22.96 20.25 -19.73
C THR A 16 22.69 19.46 -18.45
N ASN A 17 22.86 20.11 -17.29
CA ASN A 17 22.52 19.51 -16.00
C ASN A 17 20.99 19.56 -15.73
N GLU A 18 20.20 19.19 -16.72
CA GLU A 18 18.75 19.26 -16.66
C GLU A 18 18.11 18.01 -17.25
N VAL A 19 16.97 17.62 -16.70
CA VAL A 19 16.05 16.66 -17.29
C VAL A 19 14.94 17.45 -17.99
N ILE A 20 14.87 17.33 -19.31
CA ILE A 20 13.87 18.00 -20.13
C ILE A 20 12.87 16.97 -20.63
N ILE A 21 11.61 17.14 -20.30
CA ILE A 21 10.51 16.26 -20.74
C ILE A 21 9.66 17.00 -21.76
N SER A 22 9.51 16.40 -22.93
CA SER A 22 8.69 16.94 -24.00
C SER A 22 7.50 16.03 -24.31
N HIS A 23 6.35 16.62 -24.54
CA HIS A 23 5.16 15.94 -25.04
C HIS A 23 4.61 16.69 -26.28
N LYS A 24 4.43 15.98 -27.39
CA LYS A 24 3.96 16.57 -28.65
C LYS A 24 4.77 17.82 -29.06
N SER A 25 6.09 17.69 -28.99
CA SER A 25 7.05 18.76 -29.32
C SER A 25 6.98 20.02 -28.43
N LYS A 26 6.33 19.94 -27.28
CA LYS A 26 6.32 21.02 -26.28
C LYS A 26 7.01 20.54 -25.02
N ILE A 27 7.87 21.38 -24.47
CA ILE A 27 8.47 21.12 -23.14
C ILE A 27 7.36 21.20 -22.10
N VAL A 28 7.18 20.12 -21.35
CA VAL A 28 6.19 20.00 -20.26
C VAL A 28 6.82 19.96 -18.89
N ALA A 29 8.14 19.65 -18.82
CA ALA A 29 8.92 19.78 -17.60
C ALA A 29 10.39 20.06 -17.95
N GLN A 30 11.05 20.85 -17.10
CA GLN A 30 12.47 21.13 -17.13
C GLN A 30 12.93 21.21 -15.67
N ILE A 31 13.78 20.29 -15.26
CA ILE A 31 14.13 20.06 -13.85
C ILE A 31 15.65 19.94 -13.77
N PRO A 32 16.33 20.71 -12.89
CA PRO A 32 17.74 20.49 -12.61
C PRO A 32 18.00 19.06 -12.12
N THR A 33 19.04 18.41 -12.60
CA THR A 33 19.37 17.05 -12.18
C THR A 33 19.67 16.96 -10.68
N SER A 34 20.24 18.01 -10.09
CA SER A 34 20.50 18.09 -8.64
C SER A 34 19.22 18.00 -7.80
N ALA A 35 18.11 18.58 -8.29
CA ALA A 35 16.82 18.52 -7.61
C ALA A 35 16.22 17.11 -7.57
N LEU A 36 16.70 16.21 -8.43
CA LEU A 36 16.29 14.79 -8.46
C LEU A 36 17.26 13.88 -7.68
N SER A 37 18.35 14.42 -7.16
CA SER A 37 19.38 13.70 -6.43
C SER A 37 19.71 14.39 -5.10
N ASP A 38 20.84 15.07 -5.06
CA ASP A 38 21.46 15.57 -3.82
C ASP A 38 20.71 16.76 -3.20
N ASP A 39 20.08 17.59 -4.03
CA ASP A 39 19.33 18.79 -3.59
C ASP A 39 17.82 18.52 -3.42
N THR A 40 17.41 17.25 -3.37
CA THR A 40 16.01 16.91 -3.11
C THR A 40 15.59 17.46 -1.75
N PRO A 41 14.54 18.29 -1.68
CA PRO A 41 14.15 18.92 -0.40
C PRO A 41 13.74 17.87 0.62
N VAL A 42 14.40 17.89 1.77
CA VAL A 42 14.00 17.09 2.93
C VAL A 42 13.17 17.98 3.84
N ASN A 43 11.90 17.67 3.95
CA ASN A 43 10.97 18.43 4.77
C ASN A 43 10.97 17.89 6.21
N PHE A 44 11.46 18.70 7.15
CA PHE A 44 11.43 18.40 8.59
C PHE A 44 10.28 19.19 9.23
N HIS A 45 9.05 18.79 8.96
CA HIS A 45 7.87 19.40 9.58
C HIS A 45 7.53 18.65 10.87
N HIS A 46 8.17 19.02 11.97
CA HIS A 46 7.90 18.45 13.29
C HIS A 46 6.82 19.23 14.07
N GLU A 47 6.32 20.32 13.51
CA GLU A 47 5.30 21.13 14.16
C GLU A 47 3.93 20.44 14.08
N ILE A 48 3.32 20.27 15.23
CA ILE A 48 1.96 19.78 15.33
C ILE A 48 1.03 20.96 15.07
N ASN A 49 0.41 20.99 13.90
CA ASN A 49 -0.59 21.98 13.56
C ASN A 49 -1.97 21.55 14.07
N ASN A 50 -2.81 22.55 14.37
CA ASN A 50 -4.21 22.27 14.67
C ASN A 50 -4.88 21.63 13.45
N PRO A 51 -5.79 20.65 13.69
CA PRO A 51 -6.52 20.03 12.60
C PRO A 51 -7.38 21.07 11.87
N PRO A 52 -7.47 21.02 10.54
CA PRO A 52 -8.29 21.95 9.78
C PRO A 52 -9.79 21.73 10.06
N ASP A 53 -10.59 22.78 9.92
CA ASP A 53 -12.03 22.78 10.23
C ASP A 53 -12.83 21.65 9.60
N TYR A 54 -12.43 21.20 8.40
CA TYR A 54 -13.12 20.09 7.74
C TYR A 54 -12.91 18.74 8.46
N LEU A 55 -11.78 18.58 9.16
CA LEU A 55 -11.54 17.40 10.01
C LEU A 55 -12.29 17.52 11.33
N LEU A 56 -12.29 18.71 11.95
CA LEU A 56 -13.04 18.95 13.18
C LEU A 56 -14.53 18.58 13.01
N ARG A 57 -15.16 19.00 11.91
CA ARG A 57 -16.53 18.60 11.58
C ARG A 57 -16.74 17.11 11.43
N LYS A 58 -15.72 16.36 10.97
CA LYS A 58 -15.78 14.89 10.90
C LYS A 58 -15.63 14.23 12.25
N TRP A 59 -14.93 14.86 13.19
CA TRP A 59 -14.78 14.35 14.56
C TRP A 59 -16.04 14.53 15.39
N GLU A 60 -16.92 15.45 15.03
CA GLU A 60 -18.23 15.64 15.64
C GLU A 60 -19.23 14.53 15.31
N TRP A 61 -18.87 13.65 14.36
CA TRP A 61 -19.72 12.56 13.94
C TRP A 61 -19.87 11.51 15.05
N THR A 62 -21.10 11.08 15.29
CA THR A 62 -21.47 10.08 16.28
C THR A 62 -22.31 8.97 15.64
N GLU A 63 -22.56 7.88 16.38
CA GLU A 63 -23.44 6.79 15.92
C GLU A 63 -24.84 7.27 15.53
N ASN A 64 -25.31 8.33 16.17
CA ASN A 64 -26.61 8.95 15.83
C ASN A 64 -26.66 9.57 14.43
N ASN A 65 -25.51 9.77 13.81
CA ASN A 65 -25.41 10.23 12.43
C ASN A 65 -25.44 9.07 11.41
N LEU A 66 -25.49 7.82 11.86
CA LEU A 66 -25.68 6.67 10.97
C LEU A 66 -27.11 6.71 10.42
N PRO A 67 -27.27 6.60 9.08
CA PRO A 67 -28.58 6.47 8.50
C PRO A 67 -29.21 5.12 8.93
N GLU A 68 -30.53 5.13 9.10
CA GLU A 68 -31.28 3.88 9.30
C GLU A 68 -30.97 2.88 8.20
N ILE A 69 -30.87 1.60 8.56
CA ILE A 69 -30.54 0.53 7.61
C ILE A 69 -31.47 0.52 6.40
N ASN A 70 -32.74 0.87 6.63
CA ASN A 70 -33.78 0.94 5.61
C ASN A 70 -33.59 2.14 4.65
N GLU A 71 -32.86 3.18 5.09
CA GLU A 71 -32.56 4.37 4.28
C GLU A 71 -31.26 4.21 3.46
N LEU A 72 -30.45 3.19 3.78
CA LEU A 72 -29.24 2.91 3.05
C LEU A 72 -29.58 2.43 1.63
N LYS A 73 -29.75 3.37 0.71
CA LYS A 73 -29.77 3.12 -0.75
C LYS A 73 -28.39 2.64 -1.28
N ILE A 74 -27.60 2.01 -0.41
CA ILE A 74 -26.22 1.56 -0.69
C ILE A 74 -26.18 0.57 -1.84
N PHE A 75 -27.27 -0.11 -2.06
CA PHE A 75 -27.40 -0.99 -3.19
C PHE A 75 -28.71 -0.59 -3.89
N SER A 76 -28.67 -0.28 -5.17
CA SER A 76 -29.84 -0.21 -6.03
C SER A 76 -30.50 -1.61 -6.09
N LEU A 77 -31.02 -2.04 -4.96
CA LEU A 77 -31.86 -3.21 -4.87
C LEU A 77 -33.18 -2.80 -5.51
N LYS A 78 -33.50 -3.42 -6.63
CA LYS A 78 -34.82 -3.30 -7.24
C LYS A 78 -35.87 -3.47 -6.13
N GLU A 79 -36.89 -2.67 -6.14
CA GLU A 79 -37.88 -2.36 -5.10
C GLU A 79 -38.53 -3.53 -4.32
N ASN A 80 -38.17 -4.80 -4.58
CA ASN A 80 -38.80 -5.97 -4.00
C ASN A 80 -37.83 -6.99 -3.35
N MET A 81 -36.61 -6.63 -3.06
CA MET A 81 -35.70 -7.56 -2.41
C MET A 81 -35.68 -7.35 -0.90
N SER A 82 -36.16 -8.35 -0.14
CA SER A 82 -35.97 -8.38 1.32
C SER A 82 -34.53 -8.15 1.70
N PHE A 83 -34.31 -7.29 2.71
CA PHE A 83 -33.02 -7.02 3.28
C PHE A 83 -32.38 -8.33 3.78
N SER A 84 -31.17 -8.64 3.37
CA SER A 84 -30.45 -9.84 3.76
C SER A 84 -28.99 -9.52 4.03
N TYR A 85 -28.54 -9.72 5.27
CA TYR A 85 -27.13 -9.56 5.65
C TYR A 85 -26.20 -10.39 4.77
N SER A 86 -26.56 -11.61 4.42
CA SER A 86 -25.78 -12.48 3.55
C SER A 86 -25.53 -11.84 2.18
N LYS A 87 -26.54 -11.18 1.59
CA LYS A 87 -26.39 -10.47 0.32
C LYS A 87 -25.45 -9.28 0.43
N ILE A 88 -25.51 -8.55 1.56
CA ILE A 88 -24.61 -7.42 1.83
C ILE A 88 -23.18 -7.92 1.97
N ILE A 89 -22.94 -8.96 2.75
CA ILE A 89 -21.62 -9.56 2.93
C ILE A 89 -21.04 -10.02 1.59
N LEU A 90 -21.81 -10.74 0.78
CA LEU A 90 -21.36 -11.18 -0.55
C LEU A 90 -21.05 -10.00 -1.47
N LYS A 91 -21.86 -8.94 -1.42
CA LYS A 91 -21.61 -7.73 -2.19
C LYS A 91 -20.34 -6.99 -1.72
N LEU A 92 -20.10 -6.92 -0.42
CA LEU A 92 -18.87 -6.35 0.13
C LEU A 92 -17.66 -7.17 -0.27
N LEU A 93 -17.72 -8.49 -0.14
CA LEU A 93 -16.62 -9.40 -0.53
C LEU A 93 -16.33 -9.35 -2.03
N SER A 94 -17.31 -9.02 -2.86
CA SER A 94 -17.12 -8.84 -4.30
C SER A 94 -16.57 -7.45 -4.70
N ASN A 95 -16.51 -6.50 -3.74
CA ASN A 95 -16.01 -5.16 -4.03
C ASN A 95 -14.49 -5.21 -4.27
N PRO A 96 -13.98 -4.59 -5.35
CA PRO A 96 -12.54 -4.59 -5.67
C PRO A 96 -11.64 -4.07 -4.53
N SER A 97 -12.15 -3.20 -3.66
CA SER A 97 -11.40 -2.70 -2.49
C SER A 97 -11.26 -3.73 -1.36
N ILE A 98 -12.16 -4.72 -1.29
CA ILE A 98 -12.22 -5.73 -0.23
C ILE A 98 -11.86 -7.12 -0.76
N ALA A 99 -12.19 -7.42 -2.00
CA ALA A 99 -11.93 -8.69 -2.65
C ALA A 99 -10.45 -9.10 -2.62
N SER A 100 -10.17 -10.38 -2.72
CA SER A 100 -8.81 -10.92 -2.79
C SER A 100 -7.98 -10.25 -3.88
N LYS A 101 -6.77 -9.86 -3.54
CA LYS A 101 -5.78 -9.29 -4.47
C LYS A 101 -4.86 -10.36 -5.10
N ARG A 102 -5.23 -11.62 -4.97
CA ARG A 102 -4.45 -12.77 -5.43
C ARG A 102 -4.03 -12.68 -6.90
N TRP A 103 -4.88 -12.14 -7.75
CA TRP A 103 -4.60 -11.92 -9.16
C TRP A 103 -3.45 -10.92 -9.40
N ILE A 104 -3.23 -9.97 -8.48
CA ILE A 104 -2.13 -9.02 -8.54
C ILE A 104 -0.82 -9.72 -8.15
N TYR A 105 -0.73 -10.26 -6.94
CA TYR A 105 0.53 -10.75 -6.41
C TYR A 105 0.98 -12.07 -7.02
N LYS A 106 0.10 -12.86 -7.64
CA LYS A 106 0.48 -14.07 -8.38
C LYS A 106 1.30 -13.79 -9.65
N GLN A 107 1.31 -12.57 -10.15
CA GLN A 107 2.08 -12.18 -11.32
C GLN A 107 3.57 -11.97 -11.00
N TYR A 108 3.91 -11.83 -9.72
CA TYR A 108 5.26 -11.54 -9.28
C TYR A 108 5.90 -12.76 -8.62
N ASP A 109 7.22 -12.85 -8.77
CA ASP A 109 7.99 -13.87 -8.07
C ASP A 109 8.05 -13.53 -6.57
N SER A 110 7.65 -14.47 -5.74
CA SER A 110 7.66 -14.37 -4.28
C SER A 110 8.66 -15.34 -3.64
N GLN A 111 9.43 -16.06 -4.44
CA GLN A 111 10.32 -17.13 -3.97
C GLN A 111 11.76 -16.98 -4.46
N VAL A 112 12.16 -15.77 -4.85
CA VAL A 112 13.53 -15.48 -5.29
C VAL A 112 14.54 -15.97 -4.25
N GLN A 113 15.58 -16.66 -4.71
CA GLN A 113 16.59 -17.31 -3.89
C GLN A 113 16.05 -18.37 -2.90
N ALA A 114 14.79 -18.76 -3.02
CA ALA A 114 14.15 -19.79 -2.18
C ALA A 114 14.28 -19.54 -0.66
N ASN A 115 14.23 -18.30 -0.23
CA ASN A 115 14.30 -17.89 1.18
C ASN A 115 12.94 -17.63 1.81
N THR A 116 11.87 -17.56 1.02
CA THR A 116 10.50 -17.35 1.50
C THR A 116 10.03 -18.55 2.32
N VAL A 117 9.62 -18.32 3.56
CA VAL A 117 9.05 -19.34 4.47
C VAL A 117 7.55 -19.47 4.22
N PHE A 118 6.82 -18.34 4.23
CA PHE A 118 5.39 -18.30 3.89
C PHE A 118 5.19 -17.58 2.57
N LYS A 119 4.40 -18.17 1.69
CA LYS A 119 4.02 -17.57 0.41
C LYS A 119 2.94 -16.50 0.61
N PRO A 120 2.75 -15.58 -0.35
CA PRO A 120 1.67 -14.61 -0.28
C PRO A 120 0.30 -15.26 -0.07
N GLY A 121 -0.41 -14.84 0.98
CA GLY A 121 -1.72 -15.36 1.37
C GLY A 121 -1.71 -16.62 2.26
N GLU A 122 -0.55 -17.06 2.71
CA GLU A 122 -0.42 -18.19 3.64
C GLU A 122 -0.34 -17.75 5.10
N SER A 123 0.04 -16.50 5.37
CA SER A 123 0.16 -15.95 6.72
C SER A 123 -0.08 -14.45 6.74
N ASP A 124 -0.20 -13.88 7.96
CA ASP A 124 -0.47 -12.45 8.20
C ASP A 124 0.78 -11.57 8.03
N ALA A 125 1.96 -12.15 8.07
CA ALA A 125 3.22 -11.47 7.78
C ALA A 125 4.11 -12.31 6.86
N ALA A 126 4.98 -11.63 6.10
CA ALA A 126 6.02 -12.29 5.33
C ALA A 126 7.14 -12.78 6.25
N VAL A 127 7.63 -13.99 6.02
CA VAL A 127 8.79 -14.53 6.74
C VAL A 127 9.83 -14.98 5.74
N ILE A 128 11.05 -14.45 5.90
CA ILE A 128 12.20 -14.75 5.05
C ILE A 128 13.29 -15.38 5.92
N ARG A 129 13.74 -16.54 5.48
CA ARG A 129 14.85 -17.22 6.13
C ARG A 129 16.19 -16.54 5.80
N LEU A 130 16.99 -16.26 6.81
CA LEU A 130 18.36 -15.84 6.65
C LEU A 130 19.26 -17.08 6.50
N ARG A 131 20.07 -17.10 5.44
CA ARG A 131 21.07 -18.14 5.23
C ARG A 131 22.42 -17.65 5.72
N GLU A 132 23.10 -18.48 6.52
CA GLU A 132 24.48 -18.20 6.87
C GLU A 132 25.37 -18.33 5.63
N GLN A 133 26.24 -17.35 5.41
CA GLN A 133 27.19 -17.36 4.29
C GLN A 133 28.36 -18.35 4.52
N ASN A 134 28.57 -18.83 5.77
CA ASN A 134 29.66 -19.74 6.13
C ASN A 134 29.12 -21.12 6.57
N GLU A 135 29.24 -22.11 5.70
CA GLU A 135 28.87 -23.51 5.98
C GLU A 135 29.74 -24.21 7.07
N LYS A 136 30.71 -23.54 7.64
CA LYS A 136 31.66 -24.14 8.59
C LYS A 136 31.13 -24.30 10.02
N ASN A 137 30.04 -23.67 10.37
CA ASN A 137 29.44 -23.82 11.69
C ASN A 137 28.44 -24.98 11.73
N LYS A 138 28.78 -26.05 12.45
CA LYS A 138 27.94 -27.24 12.67
C LYS A 138 26.66 -26.96 13.48
N ASN A 139 26.57 -25.80 14.15
CA ASN A 139 25.34 -25.35 14.86
C ASN A 139 24.52 -24.46 13.93
N LYS A 140 23.68 -25.08 13.12
CA LYS A 140 22.74 -24.36 12.25
C LYS A 140 21.73 -23.61 13.11
N VAL A 141 21.92 -22.33 13.29
CA VAL A 141 20.89 -21.42 13.82
C VAL A 141 19.96 -21.06 12.67
N PHE A 142 18.71 -21.47 12.80
CA PHE A 142 17.68 -21.08 11.84
C PHE A 142 17.16 -19.71 12.25
N SER A 143 17.60 -18.68 11.56
CA SER A 143 17.16 -17.31 11.76
C SER A 143 16.27 -16.85 10.60
N GLY A 144 15.34 -15.99 10.89
CA GLY A 144 14.47 -15.37 9.89
C GLY A 144 14.14 -13.93 10.26
N VAL A 145 13.56 -13.23 9.31
CA VAL A 145 13.00 -11.90 9.49
C VAL A 145 11.53 -11.97 9.12
N ALA A 146 10.67 -11.49 10.02
CA ALA A 146 9.25 -11.29 9.76
C ALA A 146 8.98 -9.80 9.49
N ALA A 147 8.12 -9.53 8.51
CA ALA A 147 7.72 -8.17 8.15
C ALA A 147 6.26 -8.13 7.74
N SER A 148 5.54 -7.08 8.16
CA SER A 148 4.22 -6.75 7.65
C SER A 148 4.16 -5.28 7.21
N VAL A 149 3.15 -4.95 6.41
CA VAL A 149 2.87 -3.60 5.94
C VAL A 149 1.40 -3.32 6.17
N ASP A 150 1.12 -2.43 7.10
CA ASP A 150 -0.22 -2.16 7.58
C ASP A 150 -0.49 -0.66 7.66
N CYS A 151 -1.62 -0.22 7.16
CA CYS A 151 -2.07 1.16 7.32
C CYS A 151 -3.53 1.31 6.88
N ASN A 152 -4.35 1.93 7.72
CA ASN A 152 -5.62 2.48 7.29
C ASN A 152 -5.47 3.96 6.97
N SER A 153 -5.31 4.29 5.69
CA SER A 153 -5.08 5.65 5.22
C SER A 153 -6.19 6.63 5.61
N ARG A 154 -7.43 6.16 5.77
CA ARG A 154 -8.57 7.00 6.19
C ARG A 154 -8.46 7.39 7.66
N TRP A 155 -8.02 6.47 8.52
CA TRP A 155 -7.79 6.77 9.94
C TRP A 155 -6.62 7.72 10.11
N VAL A 156 -5.52 7.51 9.38
CA VAL A 156 -4.37 8.42 9.39
C VAL A 156 -4.75 9.80 8.87
N PHE A 157 -5.60 9.88 7.85
CA PHE A 157 -6.11 11.16 7.34
C PHE A 157 -6.99 11.90 8.37
N LEU A 158 -7.81 11.18 9.12
CA LEU A 158 -8.68 11.76 10.15
C LEU A 158 -7.89 12.23 11.37
N ASP A 159 -6.97 11.42 11.84
CA ASP A 159 -6.12 11.69 12.99
C ASP A 159 -4.78 10.99 12.77
N PRO A 160 -3.73 11.71 12.33
CA PRO A 160 -2.43 11.11 12.04
C PRO A 160 -1.81 10.39 13.23
N PHE A 161 -1.99 10.91 14.45
CA PHE A 161 -1.43 10.32 15.65
C PHE A 161 -2.11 8.98 15.99
N ARG A 162 -3.44 8.98 16.14
CA ARG A 162 -4.20 7.78 16.47
C ARG A 162 -4.20 6.78 15.32
N GLY A 163 -4.28 7.26 14.08
CA GLY A 163 -4.20 6.42 12.89
C GLY A 163 -2.86 5.68 12.78
N THR A 164 -1.76 6.35 13.12
CA THR A 164 -0.43 5.73 13.15
C THR A 164 -0.31 4.71 14.29
N ILE A 165 -0.81 5.03 15.50
CA ILE A 165 -0.86 4.05 16.60
C ILE A 165 -1.61 2.78 16.17
N ALA A 166 -2.76 2.94 15.51
CA ALA A 166 -3.54 1.81 15.02
C ALA A 166 -2.77 0.99 13.98
N ALA A 167 -2.07 1.63 13.04
CA ALA A 167 -1.25 0.96 12.02
C ALA A 167 -0.09 0.17 12.65
N VAL A 168 0.62 0.77 13.60
CA VAL A 168 1.71 0.08 14.32
C VAL A 168 1.19 -1.11 15.13
N ALA A 169 0.05 -0.95 15.81
CA ALA A 169 -0.56 -2.03 16.56
C ALA A 169 -1.06 -3.18 15.68
N GLU A 170 -1.58 -2.86 14.49
CA GLU A 170 -1.98 -3.85 13.47
C GLU A 170 -0.77 -4.62 12.97
N SER A 171 0.30 -3.92 12.58
CA SER A 171 1.55 -4.53 12.14
C SER A 171 2.16 -5.44 13.22
N ALA A 172 2.20 -5.00 14.47
CA ALA A 172 2.69 -5.81 15.58
C ALA A 172 1.87 -7.10 15.78
N ARG A 173 0.54 -7.03 15.67
CA ARG A 173 -0.32 -8.23 15.74
C ARG A 173 -0.02 -9.19 14.58
N ASN A 174 0.07 -8.69 13.35
CA ASN A 174 0.33 -9.50 12.18
C ASN A 174 1.69 -10.21 12.27
N VAL A 175 2.74 -9.51 12.70
CA VAL A 175 4.05 -10.12 12.92
C VAL A 175 4.00 -11.15 14.05
N SER A 176 3.26 -10.88 15.14
CA SER A 176 3.11 -11.84 16.25
C SER A 176 2.41 -13.14 15.87
N CYS A 177 1.58 -13.13 14.81
CA CYS A 177 0.87 -14.33 14.33
C CYS A 177 1.80 -15.31 13.59
N VAL A 178 3.01 -14.92 13.23
CA VAL A 178 3.96 -15.79 12.51
C VAL A 178 5.10 -16.34 13.35
N GLY A 179 5.11 -16.07 14.67
CA GLY A 179 6.06 -16.63 15.65
C GLY A 179 6.96 -15.63 16.31
#